data_4ccc265ab96c34a31dce8dda99eec825
#
_entry.id   4ccc265ab96c34a31dce8dda99eec825
#
_cell.length_a   1.000
_cell.length_b   1.000
_cell.length_c   1.000
_cell.angle_alpha   90.00
_cell.angle_beta   90.00
_cell.angle_gamma   90.00
#
_symmetry.space_group_name_H-M   'P 1'
#
loop_
_entity.id
_entity.type
_entity.pdbx_description
1 polymer ?
#
loop_
_entity_poly.entity_id
_entity_poly.type
_entity_poly.pdbx_seq_one_letter_code
_entity_poly.pdbx_strand_id
1 'polypeptide(L)'
;MIDRIYLEKYEWQYIILDEGHRIKNRNCRLVKELKQIRSVSRLLLTGTPIQNCLEELWSLLNFVNPNIFDDLDVFQSWFGFRDIGRGTQVTEILEDEQEERVVSKLHEILRPFLLRRMKKDVLFEMPEKREIVLYAGMTPLQKEYYTMAQHNMLREGLSSIGLEHHGQEVKLLSQLMNCRKVCNHPFLFGEPIDPASGKPLSQVLPNSIVNASGKFRLMDRLLRRLHAQGHKVLLFSQMTKLLDIVEDYMNHRQYSFRRLDGQVKLRERQQGIDEFNSDSSVFCYLLSTRAGGLGINLIAADTIVIFDSDWNPHVDSQAMDRCHRIGQKKPVMVYRLLTSCSVEISMMERQIRFVPVTVTDCDCDCDCDCGREIEGECPVVLYLPPFLCCTCDVPLSGSIR
;
A
#
# COMPACT_ATOMS: atom_id res chain seq x y z
N MET A 1 -20.18 -17.34 -8.46
CA MET A 1 -19.31 -17.78 -9.59
C MET A 1 -20.17 -17.99 -10.82
N ILE A 2 -19.82 -17.36 -11.94
CA ILE A 2 -20.58 -17.48 -13.20
C ILE A 2 -20.44 -18.91 -13.75
N ASP A 3 -19.27 -19.50 -13.63
CA ASP A 3 -18.92 -20.80 -14.22
C ASP A 3 -19.22 -22.00 -13.31
N ARG A 4 -19.87 -21.78 -12.16
CA ARG A 4 -20.18 -22.85 -11.19
C ARG A 4 -20.91 -24.04 -11.84
N ILE A 5 -21.95 -23.77 -12.63
CA ILE A 5 -22.78 -24.79 -13.28
C ILE A 5 -21.96 -25.75 -14.16
N TYR A 6 -20.87 -25.26 -14.72
CA TYR A 6 -19.95 -26.06 -15.53
C TYR A 6 -18.98 -26.86 -14.66
N LEU A 7 -18.45 -26.24 -13.59
CA LEU A 7 -17.44 -26.85 -12.71
C LEU A 7 -18.03 -27.97 -11.83
N GLU A 8 -19.30 -27.86 -11.42
CA GLU A 8 -19.97 -28.87 -10.60
C GLU A 8 -20.28 -30.19 -11.35
N LYS A 9 -20.20 -30.19 -12.70
CA LYS A 9 -20.45 -31.39 -13.51
C LYS A 9 -19.33 -32.43 -13.45
N TYR A 10 -18.16 -32.03 -12.96
CA TYR A 10 -16.98 -32.87 -12.93
C TYR A 10 -16.56 -33.22 -11.52
N GLU A 11 -16.01 -34.41 -11.33
CA GLU A 11 -15.31 -34.81 -10.11
C GLU A 11 -13.83 -34.49 -10.26
N TRP A 12 -13.37 -33.50 -9.52
CA TRP A 12 -12.00 -33.00 -9.63
C TRP A 12 -11.06 -33.78 -8.73
N GLN A 13 -9.88 -34.14 -9.20
CA GLN A 13 -8.83 -34.73 -8.35
C GLN A 13 -8.28 -33.69 -7.38
N TYR A 14 -8.04 -32.47 -7.86
CA TYR A 14 -7.51 -31.37 -7.08
C TYR A 14 -8.26 -30.05 -7.37
N ILE A 15 -8.49 -29.29 -6.32
CA ILE A 15 -8.82 -27.86 -6.40
C ILE A 15 -7.62 -27.10 -5.85
N ILE A 16 -6.94 -26.34 -6.69
CA ILE A 16 -5.83 -25.46 -6.29
C ILE A 16 -6.35 -24.02 -6.31
N LEU A 17 -6.33 -23.37 -5.17
CA LEU A 17 -6.76 -21.98 -5.04
C LEU A 17 -5.56 -21.09 -4.76
N ASP A 18 -5.23 -20.22 -5.73
CA ASP A 18 -4.22 -19.20 -5.56
C ASP A 18 -4.80 -17.97 -4.85
N GLU A 19 -3.95 -17.24 -4.14
CA GLU A 19 -4.33 -16.11 -3.27
C GLU A 19 -5.41 -16.50 -2.26
N GLY A 20 -5.16 -17.58 -1.52
CA GLY A 20 -6.09 -18.19 -0.57
C GLY A 20 -6.64 -17.25 0.50
N HIS A 21 -5.96 -16.13 0.80
CA HIS A 21 -6.45 -15.09 1.70
C HIS A 21 -7.83 -14.54 1.28
N ARG A 22 -8.26 -14.72 0.02
CA ARG A 22 -9.60 -14.31 -0.46
C ARG A 22 -10.74 -15.12 0.13
N ILE A 23 -10.47 -16.30 0.68
CA ILE A 23 -11.45 -17.16 1.35
C ILE A 23 -11.34 -17.16 2.87
N LYS A 24 -10.61 -16.20 3.45
CA LYS A 24 -10.45 -16.05 4.90
C LYS A 24 -11.75 -15.84 5.67
N ASN A 25 -12.77 -15.28 5.04
CA ASN A 25 -14.10 -15.13 5.63
C ASN A 25 -14.98 -16.33 5.28
N ARG A 26 -15.27 -17.19 6.29
CA ARG A 26 -16.12 -18.39 6.16
C ARG A 26 -17.51 -18.11 5.61
N ASN A 27 -18.04 -16.91 5.85
CA ASN A 27 -19.40 -16.54 5.47
C ASN A 27 -19.48 -15.97 4.04
N CYS A 28 -18.35 -15.73 3.38
CA CYS A 28 -18.37 -15.17 2.04
C CYS A 28 -18.95 -16.16 1.02
N ARG A 29 -19.64 -15.60 0.02
CA ARG A 29 -20.29 -16.38 -1.04
C ARG A 29 -19.31 -17.29 -1.77
N LEU A 30 -18.07 -16.82 -1.99
CA LEU A 30 -17.04 -17.59 -2.68
C LEU A 30 -16.70 -18.90 -1.96
N VAL A 31 -16.53 -18.89 -0.64
CA VAL A 31 -16.26 -20.10 0.16
C VAL A 31 -17.40 -21.08 0.05
N LYS A 32 -18.65 -20.60 0.18
CA LYS A 32 -19.84 -21.43 0.11
C LYS A 32 -19.98 -22.13 -1.24
N GLU A 33 -19.72 -21.42 -2.32
CA GLU A 33 -19.78 -21.98 -3.67
C GLU A 33 -18.62 -22.94 -3.97
N LEU A 34 -17.39 -22.62 -3.53
CA LEU A 34 -16.23 -23.49 -3.72
C LEU A 34 -16.35 -24.81 -2.95
N LYS A 35 -16.94 -24.78 -1.75
CA LYS A 35 -17.18 -26.02 -0.97
C LYS A 35 -18.16 -27.00 -1.63
N GLN A 36 -19.04 -26.52 -2.51
CA GLN A 36 -19.99 -27.38 -3.24
C GLN A 36 -19.36 -28.13 -4.41
N ILE A 37 -18.19 -27.68 -4.89
CA ILE A 37 -17.46 -28.38 -5.95
C ILE A 37 -16.81 -29.64 -5.35
N ARG A 38 -17.14 -30.81 -5.93
CA ARG A 38 -16.58 -32.08 -5.50
C ARG A 38 -15.12 -32.21 -5.90
N SER A 39 -14.27 -32.56 -4.94
CA SER A 39 -12.85 -32.80 -5.18
C SER A 39 -12.27 -33.78 -4.17
N VAL A 40 -11.29 -34.56 -4.59
CA VAL A 40 -10.57 -35.50 -3.71
C VAL A 40 -9.65 -34.73 -2.78
N SER A 41 -8.92 -33.75 -3.29
CA SER A 41 -7.95 -32.96 -2.52
C SER A 41 -8.06 -31.47 -2.81
N ARG A 42 -7.64 -30.66 -1.83
CA ARG A 42 -7.61 -29.19 -1.94
C ARG A 42 -6.27 -28.65 -1.52
N LEU A 43 -5.77 -27.66 -2.27
CA LEU A 43 -4.53 -26.98 -1.98
C LEU A 43 -4.76 -25.47 -2.02
N LEU A 44 -4.20 -24.76 -1.04
CA LEU A 44 -4.20 -23.30 -0.99
C LEU A 44 -2.78 -22.77 -1.19
N LEU A 45 -2.65 -21.79 -2.05
CA LEU A 45 -1.43 -20.99 -2.21
C LEU A 45 -1.72 -19.59 -1.67
N THR A 46 -0.88 -19.10 -0.74
CA THR A 46 -1.03 -17.75 -0.19
C THR A 46 0.31 -17.23 0.33
N GLY A 47 0.58 -15.94 0.09
CA GLY A 47 1.74 -15.26 0.68
C GLY A 47 1.52 -14.86 2.15
N THR A 48 0.26 -14.80 2.59
CA THR A 48 -0.14 -14.29 3.92
C THR A 48 -1.22 -15.18 4.54
N PRO A 49 -0.84 -16.34 5.12
CA PRO A 49 -1.82 -17.30 5.64
C PRO A 49 -2.58 -16.80 6.87
N ILE A 50 -1.95 -15.97 7.70
CA ILE A 50 -2.53 -15.41 8.92
C ILE A 50 -2.34 -13.89 8.86
N GLN A 51 -3.44 -13.12 8.95
CA GLN A 51 -3.37 -11.67 8.93
C GLN A 51 -3.91 -11.04 10.22
N ASN A 52 -5.10 -11.47 10.70
CA ASN A 52 -5.77 -10.74 11.76
C ASN A 52 -6.26 -11.61 12.92
N CYS A 53 -6.79 -12.82 12.67
CA CYS A 53 -7.39 -13.65 13.72
C CYS A 53 -7.36 -15.14 13.40
N LEU A 54 -7.57 -15.96 14.45
CA LEU A 54 -7.63 -17.42 14.35
C LEU A 54 -8.81 -17.93 13.50
N GLU A 55 -9.92 -17.19 13.45
CA GLU A 55 -11.08 -17.55 12.60
C GLU A 55 -10.72 -17.53 11.10
N GLU A 56 -9.90 -16.55 10.68
CA GLU A 56 -9.41 -16.49 9.30
C GLU A 56 -8.58 -17.73 8.96
N LEU A 57 -7.68 -18.11 9.86
CA LEU A 57 -6.85 -19.31 9.72
C LEU A 57 -7.72 -20.57 9.66
N TRP A 58 -8.65 -20.70 10.62
CA TRP A 58 -9.58 -21.84 10.62
C TRP A 58 -10.38 -21.94 9.32
N SER A 59 -10.82 -20.81 8.76
CA SER A 59 -11.56 -20.82 7.49
C SER A 59 -10.71 -21.41 6.35
N LEU A 60 -9.42 -21.13 6.30
CA LEU A 60 -8.50 -21.70 5.33
C LEU A 60 -8.29 -23.19 5.55
N LEU A 61 -8.04 -23.61 6.79
CA LEU A 61 -7.83 -25.01 7.16
C LEU A 61 -9.10 -25.85 6.93
N ASN A 62 -10.26 -25.35 7.31
CA ASN A 62 -11.56 -25.98 7.06
C ASN A 62 -11.86 -26.12 5.55
N PHE A 63 -11.37 -25.21 4.72
CA PHE A 63 -11.50 -25.38 3.27
C PHE A 63 -10.61 -26.50 2.74
N VAL A 64 -9.36 -26.61 3.22
CA VAL A 64 -8.41 -27.65 2.78
C VAL A 64 -8.83 -29.01 3.29
N ASN A 65 -9.15 -29.11 4.57
CA ASN A 65 -9.46 -30.38 5.23
C ASN A 65 -10.68 -30.26 6.16
N PRO A 66 -11.89 -30.25 5.62
CA PRO A 66 -13.11 -30.04 6.38
C PRO A 66 -13.40 -31.12 7.41
N ASN A 67 -12.84 -32.33 7.25
CA ASN A 67 -13.06 -33.45 8.17
C ASN A 67 -12.27 -33.32 9.48
N ILE A 68 -11.16 -32.58 9.46
CA ILE A 68 -10.31 -32.36 10.65
C ILE A 68 -10.67 -31.05 11.33
N PHE A 69 -10.99 -30.02 10.54
CA PHE A 69 -11.27 -28.66 11.01
C PHE A 69 -12.77 -28.33 10.81
N ASP A 70 -13.65 -29.19 11.32
CA ASP A 70 -15.10 -29.07 11.15
C ASP A 70 -15.71 -28.02 12.10
N ASP A 71 -15.21 -27.92 13.34
CA ASP A 71 -15.74 -27.07 14.40
C ASP A 71 -14.73 -25.98 14.81
N LEU A 72 -15.17 -24.72 14.77
CA LEU A 72 -14.37 -23.56 15.16
C LEU A 72 -14.15 -23.50 16.69
N ASP A 73 -15.18 -23.85 17.48
CA ASP A 73 -15.10 -23.75 18.93
C ASP A 73 -14.11 -24.81 19.49
N VAL A 74 -14.11 -25.99 18.89
CA VAL A 74 -13.11 -27.03 19.18
C VAL A 74 -11.70 -26.56 18.80
N PHE A 75 -11.56 -25.98 17.61
CA PHE A 75 -10.27 -25.43 17.18
C PHE A 75 -9.74 -24.33 18.11
N GLN A 76 -10.61 -23.40 18.52
CA GLN A 76 -10.25 -22.35 19.46
C GLN A 76 -9.87 -22.91 20.85
N SER A 77 -10.53 -24.00 21.29
CA SER A 77 -10.23 -24.64 22.56
C SER A 77 -8.83 -25.24 22.66
N TRP A 78 -8.23 -25.62 21.52
CA TRP A 78 -6.85 -26.13 21.48
C TRP A 78 -5.81 -25.11 21.95
N PHE A 79 -6.16 -23.82 21.84
CA PHE A 79 -5.28 -22.70 22.21
C PHE A 79 -5.64 -22.05 23.55
N GLY A 80 -6.65 -22.57 24.27
CA GLY A 80 -7.06 -22.03 25.55
C GLY A 80 -7.89 -20.74 25.49
N PHE A 81 -8.37 -20.35 24.31
CA PHE A 81 -9.10 -19.08 24.08
C PHE A 81 -10.60 -19.13 24.46
N ARG A 82 -11.07 -20.13 25.19
CA ARG A 82 -12.50 -20.22 25.57
C ARG A 82 -13.01 -19.01 26.37
N ASP A 83 -12.13 -18.31 27.07
CA ASP A 83 -12.49 -17.16 27.93
C ASP A 83 -12.31 -15.79 27.26
N ILE A 84 -11.62 -15.72 26.12
CA ILE A 84 -11.31 -14.44 25.42
C ILE A 84 -12.37 -14.06 24.39
N GLY A 85 -13.28 -14.97 24.03
CA GLY A 85 -14.25 -14.79 22.93
C GLY A 85 -15.53 -14.04 23.27
N ARG A 86 -15.74 -13.53 24.49
CA ARG A 86 -16.92 -12.77 24.90
C ARG A 86 -16.56 -11.40 25.40
N GLY A 87 -16.25 -10.48 24.48
CA GLY A 87 -16.54 -9.05 24.69
C GLY A 87 -15.76 -8.31 25.78
N THR A 88 -14.72 -8.86 26.36
CA THR A 88 -13.84 -8.10 27.25
C THR A 88 -12.66 -7.57 26.44
N GLN A 89 -12.50 -6.27 26.43
CA GLN A 89 -11.31 -5.59 25.89
C GLN A 89 -10.08 -6.24 26.51
N VAL A 90 -9.29 -6.94 25.69
CA VAL A 90 -7.96 -7.42 26.05
C VAL A 90 -7.03 -6.21 26.03
N THR A 91 -7.22 -5.34 26.96
CA THR A 91 -6.26 -4.39 27.48
C THR A 91 -5.97 -4.89 28.86
N GLU A 92 -4.94 -5.71 28.96
CA GLU A 92 -4.03 -5.82 30.09
C GLU A 92 -3.36 -7.19 30.06
N ILE A 93 -2.09 -7.17 29.63
CA ILE A 93 -1.02 -8.04 30.12
C ILE A 93 -1.32 -9.55 30.02
N LEU A 94 -1.34 -10.09 28.81
CA LEU A 94 -0.77 -11.42 28.63
C LEU A 94 0.73 -11.20 28.60
N GLU A 95 1.41 -11.64 29.65
CA GLU A 95 2.86 -11.63 29.73
C GLU A 95 3.43 -12.24 28.44
N ASP A 96 4.43 -11.62 27.85
CA ASP A 96 5.07 -11.99 26.57
C ASP A 96 5.34 -13.51 26.44
N GLU A 97 5.61 -14.17 27.55
CA GLU A 97 5.79 -15.62 27.64
C GLU A 97 4.55 -16.45 27.28
N GLN A 98 3.33 -15.96 27.52
CA GLN A 98 2.11 -16.69 27.17
C GLN A 98 1.80 -16.57 25.68
N GLU A 99 2.07 -15.40 25.08
CA GLU A 99 1.92 -15.21 23.63
C GLU A 99 2.91 -16.10 22.86
N GLU A 100 4.16 -16.17 23.27
CA GLU A 100 5.16 -17.05 22.63
C GLU A 100 4.79 -18.54 22.73
N ARG A 101 4.24 -18.97 23.85
CA ARG A 101 3.77 -20.37 24.02
C ARG A 101 2.59 -20.69 23.12
N VAL A 102 1.64 -19.77 22.96
CA VAL A 102 0.49 -19.94 22.07
C VAL A 102 0.95 -19.99 20.61
N VAL A 103 1.82 -19.09 20.20
CA VAL A 103 2.38 -19.05 18.83
C VAL A 103 3.18 -20.33 18.56
N SER A 104 3.96 -20.83 19.51
CA SER A 104 4.72 -22.08 19.37
C SER A 104 3.81 -23.29 19.19
N LYS A 105 2.77 -23.43 20.03
CA LYS A 105 1.74 -24.49 19.87
C LYS A 105 1.01 -24.40 18.53
N LEU A 106 0.67 -23.18 18.10
CA LEU A 106 0.05 -22.95 16.82
C LEU A 106 0.94 -23.45 15.67
N HIS A 107 2.22 -23.13 15.70
CA HIS A 107 3.19 -23.61 14.71
C HIS A 107 3.31 -25.14 14.71
N GLU A 108 3.33 -25.77 15.87
CA GLU A 108 3.42 -27.23 16.02
C GLU A 108 2.20 -27.92 15.39
N ILE A 109 0.98 -27.44 15.69
CA ILE A 109 -0.28 -27.99 15.15
C ILE A 109 -0.36 -27.77 13.64
N LEU A 110 0.11 -26.60 13.13
CA LEU A 110 0.03 -26.26 11.73
C LEU A 110 1.12 -26.89 10.85
N ARG A 111 2.22 -27.32 11.46
CA ARG A 111 3.37 -27.87 10.72
C ARG A 111 3.02 -28.97 9.70
N PRO A 112 2.09 -29.91 9.96
CA PRO A 112 1.70 -30.92 8.97
C PRO A 112 0.87 -30.37 7.80
N PHE A 113 0.21 -29.23 7.97
CA PHE A 113 -0.76 -28.67 7.01
C PHE A 113 -0.22 -27.44 6.26
N LEU A 114 0.89 -26.84 6.75
CA LEU A 114 1.40 -25.57 6.26
C LEU A 114 2.87 -25.68 5.88
N LEU A 115 3.16 -25.44 4.61
CA LEU A 115 4.53 -25.30 4.13
C LEU A 115 4.84 -23.82 3.86
N ARG A 116 5.71 -23.23 4.69
CA ARG A 116 6.16 -21.84 4.53
C ARG A 116 7.64 -21.78 4.21
N ARG A 117 7.98 -20.99 3.19
CA ARG A 117 9.38 -20.71 2.82
C ARG A 117 9.59 -19.20 2.77
N MET A 118 10.60 -18.72 3.46
CA MET A 118 10.99 -17.31 3.40
C MET A 118 11.88 -17.07 2.18
N LYS A 119 11.74 -15.91 1.53
CA LYS A 119 12.56 -15.55 0.36
C LYS A 119 14.05 -15.63 0.68
N LYS A 120 14.48 -15.14 1.83
CA LYS A 120 15.86 -15.15 2.30
C LYS A 120 16.47 -16.57 2.44
N ASP A 121 15.63 -17.59 2.67
CA ASP A 121 16.09 -18.96 2.91
C ASP A 121 16.21 -19.78 1.61
N VAL A 122 15.61 -19.30 0.51
CA VAL A 122 15.50 -20.03 -0.76
C VAL A 122 16.18 -19.31 -1.92
N LEU A 123 16.24 -17.99 -1.89
CA LEU A 123 16.68 -17.16 -3.01
C LEU A 123 17.94 -16.38 -2.62
N PHE A 124 19.07 -17.06 -2.57
CA PHE A 124 20.37 -16.46 -2.20
C PHE A 124 20.91 -15.48 -3.25
N GLU A 125 20.49 -15.61 -4.51
CA GLU A 125 20.95 -14.73 -5.62
C GLU A 125 20.04 -13.54 -5.89
N MET A 126 18.95 -13.38 -5.12
CA MET A 126 18.01 -12.29 -5.35
C MET A 126 18.61 -10.95 -4.90
N PRO A 127 18.60 -9.92 -5.76
CA PRO A 127 19.13 -8.60 -5.41
C PRO A 127 18.46 -8.02 -4.16
N GLU A 128 19.21 -7.18 -3.45
CA GLU A 128 18.72 -6.53 -2.22
C GLU A 128 17.53 -5.60 -2.51
N LYS A 129 16.57 -5.59 -1.57
CA LYS A 129 15.48 -4.61 -1.53
C LYS A 129 15.76 -3.63 -0.40
N ARG A 130 15.83 -2.34 -0.73
CA ARG A 130 15.98 -1.25 0.25
C ARG A 130 14.72 -0.39 0.27
N GLU A 131 14.22 -0.12 1.46
CA GLU A 131 13.04 0.72 1.66
C GLU A 131 13.45 2.01 2.36
N ILE A 132 13.06 3.15 1.77
CA ILE A 132 13.36 4.49 2.26
C ILE A 132 12.06 5.25 2.45
N VAL A 133 11.86 5.81 3.63
CA VAL A 133 10.72 6.67 3.95
C VAL A 133 11.14 8.13 3.70
N LEU A 134 10.35 8.83 2.90
CA LEU A 134 10.58 10.24 2.56
C LEU A 134 9.45 11.09 3.14
N TYR A 135 9.80 12.05 3.96
CA TYR A 135 8.85 12.97 4.58
C TYR A 135 8.65 14.24 3.76
N ALA A 136 7.40 14.61 3.52
CA ALA A 136 7.00 15.82 2.82
C ALA A 136 6.27 16.77 3.77
N GLY A 137 6.70 18.03 3.87
CA GLY A 137 5.97 19.06 4.58
C GLY A 137 4.69 19.46 3.86
N MET A 138 3.63 19.81 4.60
CA MET A 138 2.39 20.33 4.03
C MET A 138 2.60 21.74 3.45
N THR A 139 1.99 22.00 2.30
CA THR A 139 1.88 23.36 1.75
C THR A 139 0.92 24.22 2.61
N PRO A 140 0.96 25.57 2.51
CA PRO A 140 -0.01 26.41 3.21
C PRO A 140 -1.46 26.02 2.93
N LEU A 141 -1.79 25.74 1.66
CA LEU A 141 -3.11 25.28 1.25
C LEU A 141 -3.49 23.93 1.89
N GLN A 142 -2.54 22.99 1.95
CA GLN A 142 -2.77 21.71 2.62
C GLN A 142 -3.00 21.88 4.13
N LYS A 143 -2.25 22.78 4.80
CA LYS A 143 -2.44 23.05 6.23
C LYS A 143 -3.83 23.58 6.52
N GLU A 144 -4.30 24.52 5.72
CA GLU A 144 -5.64 25.07 5.84
C GLU A 144 -6.72 23.98 5.68
N TYR A 145 -6.67 23.21 4.59
CA TYR A 145 -7.61 22.12 4.35
C TYR A 145 -7.52 21.01 5.39
N TYR A 146 -6.33 20.74 5.93
CA TYR A 146 -6.12 19.74 6.96
C TYR A 146 -6.79 20.13 8.27
N THR A 147 -6.64 21.40 8.67
CA THR A 147 -7.32 21.96 9.84
C THR A 147 -8.84 21.93 9.70
N MET A 148 -9.35 22.33 8.52
CA MET A 148 -10.78 22.21 8.21
C MET A 148 -11.27 20.76 8.27
N ALA A 149 -10.48 19.80 7.77
CA ALA A 149 -10.81 18.37 7.81
C ALA A 149 -10.84 17.82 9.23
N GLN A 150 -9.92 18.27 10.11
CA GLN A 150 -9.88 17.88 11.52
C GLN A 150 -11.09 18.38 12.31
N HIS A 151 -11.62 19.53 11.97
CA HIS A 151 -12.79 20.13 12.65
C HIS A 151 -14.12 19.80 11.94
N ASN A 152 -14.14 18.94 10.92
CA ASN A 152 -15.31 18.65 10.07
C ASN A 152 -15.92 19.87 9.36
N MET A 153 -15.18 20.96 9.23
CA MET A 153 -15.60 22.21 8.59
C MET A 153 -15.25 22.28 7.09
N LEU A 154 -14.79 21.20 6.53
CA LEU A 154 -14.26 21.17 5.15
C LEU A 154 -15.33 21.49 4.12
N ARG A 155 -16.60 21.15 4.37
CA ARG A 155 -17.72 21.47 3.49
C ARG A 155 -17.98 22.96 3.42
N GLU A 156 -18.05 23.60 4.56
CA GLU A 156 -18.30 25.04 4.67
C GLU A 156 -17.14 25.85 4.07
N GLY A 157 -15.89 25.42 4.36
CA GLY A 157 -14.70 26.06 3.81
C GLY A 157 -14.60 25.93 2.30
N LEU A 158 -14.91 24.77 1.71
CA LEU A 158 -14.91 24.59 0.26
C LEU A 158 -16.01 25.38 -0.44
N SER A 159 -17.21 25.49 0.17
CA SER A 159 -18.30 26.32 -0.33
C SER A 159 -17.90 27.81 -0.40
N SER A 160 -17.20 28.30 0.60
CA SER A 160 -16.75 29.70 0.65
C SER A 160 -15.73 30.06 -0.44
N ILE A 161 -15.01 29.05 -0.96
CA ILE A 161 -14.00 29.20 -2.02
C ILE A 161 -14.61 28.96 -3.42
N GLY A 162 -15.92 28.67 -3.50
CA GLY A 162 -16.62 28.49 -4.79
C GLY A 162 -16.36 27.15 -5.48
N LEU A 163 -15.78 26.17 -4.78
CA LEU A 163 -15.48 24.85 -5.33
C LEU A 163 -16.70 23.91 -5.41
N GLU A 164 -17.86 24.29 -4.84
CA GLU A 164 -19.09 23.47 -4.91
C GLU A 164 -19.80 23.49 -6.29
N HIS A 165 -19.46 24.43 -7.18
CA HIS A 165 -20.27 24.69 -8.35
C HIS A 165 -20.10 23.72 -9.54
N HIS A 166 -19.35 22.65 -9.40
CA HIS A 166 -19.15 21.72 -10.54
C HIS A 166 -19.95 20.42 -10.49
N GLY A 167 -21.13 20.43 -9.81
CA GLY A 167 -22.06 19.29 -9.88
C GLY A 167 -21.57 17.95 -9.30
N GLN A 168 -20.37 17.92 -8.77
CA GLN A 168 -19.89 16.80 -7.98
C GLN A 168 -20.12 17.12 -6.51
N GLU A 169 -21.16 16.52 -5.93
CA GLU A 169 -21.28 16.45 -4.48
C GLU A 169 -19.96 15.89 -3.92
N VAL A 170 -19.20 16.74 -3.22
CA VAL A 170 -18.04 16.27 -2.44
C VAL A 170 -18.63 15.40 -1.33
N LYS A 171 -18.72 14.10 -1.58
CA LYS A 171 -19.09 13.13 -0.55
C LYS A 171 -18.01 13.16 0.51
N LEU A 172 -18.26 13.89 1.59
CA LEU A 172 -17.40 13.94 2.75
C LEU A 172 -17.42 12.55 3.40
N LEU A 173 -16.38 11.80 3.14
CA LEU A 173 -16.10 10.52 3.80
C LEU A 173 -15.78 10.78 5.29
N SER A 174 -15.48 9.74 6.04
CA SER A 174 -15.03 9.92 7.43
C SER A 174 -13.89 10.95 7.51
N GLN A 175 -13.81 11.69 8.60
CA GLN A 175 -12.79 12.69 8.89
C GLN A 175 -11.37 12.21 8.56
N LEU A 176 -11.05 10.99 8.96
CA LEU A 176 -9.77 10.33 8.68
C LEU A 176 -9.46 10.22 7.18
N MET A 177 -10.46 9.86 6.37
CA MET A 177 -10.29 9.75 4.92
C MET A 177 -10.11 11.12 4.27
N ASN A 178 -10.77 12.15 4.81
CA ASN A 178 -10.59 13.52 4.34
C ASN A 178 -9.18 14.02 4.66
N CYS A 179 -8.68 13.81 5.88
CA CYS A 179 -7.29 14.12 6.23
C CYS A 179 -6.29 13.42 5.30
N ARG A 180 -6.50 12.14 4.97
CA ARG A 180 -5.65 11.41 4.01
C ARG A 180 -5.69 12.01 2.60
N LYS A 181 -6.88 12.42 2.12
CA LYS A 181 -6.98 13.10 0.82
C LYS A 181 -6.20 14.41 0.81
N VAL A 182 -6.31 15.21 1.88
CA VAL A 182 -5.54 16.47 1.99
C VAL A 182 -4.04 16.20 1.96
N CYS A 183 -3.56 15.17 2.71
CA CYS A 183 -2.16 14.77 2.69
C CYS A 183 -1.68 14.42 1.27
N ASN A 184 -2.51 13.75 0.50
CA ASN A 184 -2.17 13.36 -0.87
C ASN A 184 -2.18 14.56 -1.81
N HIS A 185 -3.34 15.17 -2.01
CA HIS A 185 -3.47 16.34 -2.89
C HIS A 185 -4.76 17.11 -2.64
N PRO A 186 -4.72 18.45 -2.47
CA PRO A 186 -5.93 19.27 -2.29
C PRO A 186 -6.94 19.16 -3.44
N PHE A 187 -6.50 18.99 -4.68
CA PHE A 187 -7.39 18.87 -5.86
C PHE A 187 -8.26 17.60 -5.85
N LEU A 188 -8.08 16.69 -4.90
CA LEU A 188 -9.01 15.58 -4.66
C LEU A 188 -10.39 16.03 -4.15
N PHE A 189 -10.50 17.28 -3.69
CA PHE A 189 -11.76 17.91 -3.29
C PHE A 189 -12.38 18.78 -4.39
N GLY A 190 -11.67 19.00 -5.45
CA GLY A 190 -12.03 19.83 -6.59
C GLY A 190 -10.83 20.66 -7.02
N GLU A 191 -10.68 20.79 -8.31
CA GLU A 191 -9.62 21.60 -8.88
C GLU A 191 -10.12 23.06 -9.04
N PRO A 192 -9.33 24.05 -8.59
CA PRO A 192 -9.66 25.45 -8.81
C PRO A 192 -9.73 25.77 -10.32
N ILE A 193 -10.68 26.61 -10.67
CA ILE A 193 -10.82 27.14 -12.04
C ILE A 193 -10.18 28.51 -12.12
N ASP A 194 -9.42 28.72 -13.17
CA ASP A 194 -8.88 30.03 -13.48
C ASP A 194 -9.99 30.99 -13.88
N PRO A 195 -10.21 32.11 -13.16
CA PRO A 195 -11.32 33.04 -13.44
C PRO A 195 -11.24 33.68 -14.82
N ALA A 196 -10.02 33.80 -15.37
CA ALA A 196 -9.81 34.47 -16.64
C ALA A 196 -10.13 33.59 -17.85
N SER A 197 -9.81 32.30 -17.76
CA SER A 197 -9.95 31.35 -18.87
C SER A 197 -11.14 30.39 -18.71
N GLY A 198 -11.72 30.26 -17.52
CA GLY A 198 -12.76 29.27 -17.20
C GLY A 198 -12.28 27.82 -17.27
N LYS A 199 -10.97 27.58 -17.32
CA LYS A 199 -10.36 26.25 -17.42
C LYS A 199 -9.81 25.80 -16.06
N PRO A 200 -9.65 24.49 -15.85
CA PRO A 200 -8.93 23.97 -14.68
C PRO A 200 -7.55 24.60 -14.54
N LEU A 201 -7.16 24.91 -13.30
CA LEU A 201 -5.91 25.62 -13.01
C LEU A 201 -4.68 24.84 -13.52
N SER A 202 -4.72 23.52 -13.51
CA SER A 202 -3.65 22.65 -14.03
C SER A 202 -3.39 22.85 -15.53
N GLN A 203 -4.43 23.17 -16.30
CA GLN A 203 -4.31 23.42 -17.74
C GLN A 203 -3.70 24.79 -18.05
N VAL A 204 -3.93 25.76 -17.18
CA VAL A 204 -3.41 27.13 -17.34
C VAL A 204 -2.04 27.29 -16.70
N LEU A 205 -1.87 26.74 -15.51
CA LEU A 205 -0.62 26.78 -14.74
C LEU A 205 -0.19 25.36 -14.38
N PRO A 206 0.52 24.68 -15.26
CA PRO A 206 0.89 23.28 -15.09
C PRO A 206 1.64 22.95 -13.82
N ASN A 207 2.45 23.86 -13.31
CA ASN A 207 3.14 23.69 -12.03
C ASN A 207 2.21 23.82 -10.81
N SER A 208 0.92 24.20 -10.99
CA SER A 208 -0.06 24.27 -9.91
C SER A 208 -0.26 22.92 -9.24
N ILE A 209 -0.30 21.83 -10.01
CA ILE A 209 -0.39 20.45 -9.48
C ILE A 209 0.78 20.19 -8.54
N VAL A 210 2.01 20.49 -8.95
CA VAL A 210 3.19 20.24 -8.12
C VAL A 210 3.20 21.15 -6.89
N ASN A 211 2.83 22.42 -7.05
CA ASN A 211 2.90 23.40 -5.98
C ASN A 211 1.82 23.25 -4.92
N ALA A 212 0.68 22.65 -5.25
CA ALA A 212 -0.43 22.47 -4.32
C ALA A 212 -0.16 21.40 -3.25
N SER A 213 0.74 20.44 -3.49
CA SER A 213 1.01 19.34 -2.56
C SER A 213 2.50 19.16 -2.26
N GLY A 214 2.83 19.01 -0.98
CA GLY A 214 4.20 18.70 -0.55
C GLY A 214 4.70 17.37 -1.08
N LYS A 215 3.85 16.33 -1.10
CA LYS A 215 4.20 15.04 -1.70
C LYS A 215 4.48 15.14 -3.21
N PHE A 216 3.70 15.95 -3.94
CA PHE A 216 3.95 16.17 -5.37
C PHE A 216 5.26 16.91 -5.63
N ARG A 217 5.62 17.90 -4.79
CA ARG A 217 6.93 18.56 -4.87
C ARG A 217 8.08 17.57 -4.68
N LEU A 218 7.93 16.67 -3.71
CA LEU A 218 8.92 15.64 -3.43
C LEU A 218 8.99 14.62 -4.56
N MET A 219 7.84 14.13 -5.02
CA MET A 219 7.71 13.20 -6.13
C MET A 219 8.32 13.77 -7.43
N ASP A 220 8.05 15.04 -7.75
CA ASP A 220 8.59 15.70 -8.94
C ASP A 220 10.13 15.74 -8.93
N ARG A 221 10.76 16.05 -7.78
CA ARG A 221 12.20 16.00 -7.63
C ARG A 221 12.75 14.58 -7.80
N LEU A 222 12.10 13.60 -7.17
CA LEU A 222 12.47 12.20 -7.23
C LEU A 222 12.37 11.65 -8.65
N LEU A 223 11.22 11.83 -9.32
CA LEU A 223 10.99 11.30 -10.66
C LEU A 223 11.89 11.93 -11.71
N ARG A 224 12.17 13.24 -11.62
CA ARG A 224 13.14 13.88 -12.52
C ARG A 224 14.53 13.24 -12.43
N ARG A 225 14.98 12.94 -11.22
CA ARG A 225 16.28 12.30 -11.00
C ARG A 225 16.29 10.86 -11.53
N LEU A 226 15.26 10.09 -11.22
CA LEU A 226 15.12 8.70 -11.67
C LEU A 226 15.03 8.60 -13.19
N HIS A 227 14.29 9.50 -13.84
CA HIS A 227 14.19 9.57 -15.28
C HIS A 227 15.55 9.89 -15.94
N ALA A 228 16.29 10.88 -15.42
CA ALA A 228 17.62 11.23 -15.90
C ALA A 228 18.64 10.09 -15.75
N GLN A 229 18.44 9.20 -14.77
CA GLN A 229 19.29 8.04 -14.52
C GLN A 229 18.84 6.77 -15.29
N GLY A 230 17.74 6.83 -16.01
CA GLY A 230 17.22 5.71 -16.80
C GLY A 230 16.58 4.58 -15.97
N HIS A 231 16.10 4.89 -14.75
CA HIS A 231 15.35 3.94 -13.93
C HIS A 231 13.95 3.73 -14.46
N LYS A 232 13.38 2.55 -14.21
CA LYS A 232 11.96 2.24 -14.45
C LYS A 232 11.20 2.21 -13.13
N VAL A 233 10.11 2.98 -13.07
CA VAL A 233 9.39 3.26 -11.83
C VAL A 233 8.01 2.62 -11.81
N LEU A 234 7.65 1.97 -10.69
CA LEU A 234 6.28 1.62 -10.35
C LEU A 234 5.76 2.62 -9.33
N LEU A 235 4.66 3.30 -9.63
CA LEU A 235 4.02 4.21 -8.71
C LEU A 235 2.69 3.64 -8.25
N PHE A 236 2.58 3.39 -6.95
CA PHE A 236 1.39 2.84 -6.32
C PHE A 236 0.59 3.91 -5.58
N SER A 237 -0.73 3.88 -5.77
CA SER A 237 -1.68 4.64 -4.95
C SER A 237 -2.94 3.84 -4.69
N GLN A 238 -3.57 4.09 -3.52
CA GLN A 238 -4.87 3.52 -3.19
C GLN A 238 -6.03 4.27 -3.84
N MET A 239 -5.81 5.55 -4.14
CA MET A 239 -6.85 6.44 -4.66
C MET A 239 -6.76 6.54 -6.18
N THR A 240 -7.73 5.99 -6.91
CA THR A 240 -7.78 6.09 -8.38
C THR A 240 -7.87 7.55 -8.86
N LYS A 241 -8.60 8.42 -8.15
CA LYS A 241 -8.65 9.85 -8.43
C LYS A 241 -7.29 10.55 -8.27
N LEU A 242 -6.42 10.04 -7.39
CA LEU A 242 -5.06 10.54 -7.29
C LEU A 242 -4.24 10.13 -8.51
N LEU A 243 -4.45 8.91 -9.00
CA LEU A 243 -3.80 8.48 -10.24
C LEU A 243 -4.21 9.34 -11.44
N ASP A 244 -5.44 9.89 -11.47
CA ASP A 244 -5.87 10.84 -12.50
C ASP A 244 -4.99 12.11 -12.45
N ILE A 245 -4.77 12.68 -11.26
CA ILE A 245 -3.90 13.86 -11.06
C ILE A 245 -2.45 13.55 -11.41
N VAL A 246 -1.97 12.34 -11.06
CA VAL A 246 -0.61 11.90 -11.43
C VAL A 246 -0.49 11.71 -12.93
N GLU A 247 -1.51 11.24 -13.62
CA GLU A 247 -1.55 11.12 -15.08
C GLU A 247 -1.44 12.47 -15.76
N ASP A 248 -2.19 13.47 -15.29
CA ASP A 248 -2.07 14.85 -15.77
C ASP A 248 -0.67 15.41 -15.57
N TYR A 249 -0.07 15.14 -14.40
CA TYR A 249 1.33 15.49 -14.11
C TYR A 249 2.31 14.80 -15.08
N MET A 250 2.15 13.49 -15.34
CA MET A 250 3.02 12.73 -16.25
C MET A 250 2.94 13.26 -17.68
N ASN A 251 1.72 13.53 -18.17
CA ASN A 251 1.49 14.13 -19.47
C ASN A 251 2.15 15.50 -19.58
N HIS A 252 2.05 16.30 -18.52
CA HIS A 252 2.65 17.61 -18.46
C HIS A 252 4.19 17.59 -18.50
N ARG A 253 4.78 16.62 -17.82
CA ARG A 253 6.25 16.38 -17.85
C ARG A 253 6.71 15.62 -19.11
N GLN A 254 5.77 15.19 -19.98
CA GLN A 254 6.05 14.37 -21.17
C GLN A 254 6.75 13.05 -20.84
N TYR A 255 6.45 12.47 -19.67
CA TYR A 255 6.94 11.14 -19.31
C TYR A 255 6.08 10.06 -19.96
N SER A 256 6.73 9.06 -20.56
CA SER A 256 6.03 7.88 -21.08
C SER A 256 5.61 6.98 -19.92
N PHE A 257 4.32 6.68 -19.84
CA PHE A 257 3.78 5.85 -18.76
C PHE A 257 2.70 4.89 -19.25
N ARG A 258 2.37 3.91 -18.40
CA ARG A 258 1.19 3.06 -18.51
C ARG A 258 0.42 3.13 -17.21
N ARG A 259 -0.88 2.81 -17.25
CA ARG A 259 -1.76 2.82 -16.09
C ARG A 259 -2.51 1.50 -15.96
N LEU A 260 -2.66 1.02 -14.72
CA LEU A 260 -3.47 -0.13 -14.39
C LEU A 260 -4.28 0.11 -13.11
N ASP A 261 -5.57 0.16 -13.26
CA ASP A 261 -6.54 0.19 -12.17
C ASP A 261 -7.66 -0.85 -12.39
N GLY A 262 -8.68 -0.82 -11.52
CA GLY A 262 -9.79 -1.78 -11.60
C GLY A 262 -10.70 -1.64 -12.82
N GLN A 263 -10.56 -0.58 -13.62
CA GLN A 263 -11.41 -0.31 -14.79
C GLN A 263 -10.81 -0.82 -16.09
N VAL A 264 -9.49 -1.08 -16.12
CA VAL A 264 -8.76 -1.53 -17.32
C VAL A 264 -9.16 -2.94 -17.71
N LYS A 265 -9.52 -3.15 -18.98
CA LYS A 265 -9.91 -4.45 -19.53
C LYS A 265 -8.74 -5.44 -19.53
N LEU A 266 -9.04 -6.72 -19.41
CA LEU A 266 -8.04 -7.78 -19.28
C LEU A 266 -6.99 -7.80 -20.41
N ARG A 267 -7.42 -7.54 -21.67
CA ARG A 267 -6.51 -7.50 -22.83
C ARG A 267 -5.55 -6.32 -22.78
N GLU A 268 -6.07 -5.13 -22.50
CA GLU A 268 -5.30 -3.89 -22.36
C GLU A 268 -4.31 -3.98 -21.19
N ARG A 269 -4.73 -4.67 -20.12
CA ARG A 269 -3.89 -4.96 -18.97
C ARG A 269 -2.64 -5.78 -19.35
N GLN A 270 -2.83 -6.90 -20.06
CA GLN A 270 -1.70 -7.76 -20.46
C GLN A 270 -0.78 -7.02 -21.43
N GLN A 271 -1.35 -6.33 -22.40
CA GLN A 271 -0.59 -5.51 -23.34
C GLN A 271 0.26 -4.45 -22.63
N GLY A 272 -0.31 -3.71 -21.67
CA GLY A 272 0.42 -2.69 -20.90
C GLY A 272 1.56 -3.27 -20.06
N ILE A 273 1.39 -4.49 -19.52
CA ILE A 273 2.45 -5.21 -18.78
C ILE A 273 3.59 -5.62 -19.73
N ASP A 274 3.25 -6.17 -20.88
CA ASP A 274 4.23 -6.64 -21.87
C ASP A 274 5.01 -5.45 -22.46
N GLU A 275 4.32 -4.35 -22.78
CA GLU A 275 4.95 -3.10 -23.22
C GLU A 275 5.90 -2.54 -22.17
N PHE A 276 5.47 -2.46 -20.89
CA PHE A 276 6.32 -1.96 -19.83
C PHE A 276 7.57 -2.84 -19.63
N ASN A 277 7.43 -4.16 -19.73
CA ASN A 277 8.57 -5.05 -19.55
C ASN A 277 9.53 -5.08 -20.74
N SER A 278 9.04 -4.90 -21.98
CA SER A 278 9.85 -5.00 -23.20
C SER A 278 10.37 -3.67 -23.72
N ASP A 279 9.58 -2.59 -23.60
CA ASP A 279 9.92 -1.27 -24.13
C ASP A 279 10.66 -0.42 -23.08
N SER A 280 11.91 -0.07 -23.38
CA SER A 280 12.73 0.79 -22.52
C SER A 280 12.27 2.24 -22.47
N SER A 281 11.48 2.69 -23.46
CA SER A 281 10.96 4.07 -23.51
C SER A 281 9.88 4.34 -22.46
N VAL A 282 9.18 3.30 -21.98
CA VAL A 282 8.17 3.45 -20.93
C VAL A 282 8.84 3.61 -19.58
N PHE A 283 8.77 4.83 -19.04
CA PHE A 283 9.42 5.21 -17.79
C PHE A 283 8.69 4.74 -16.56
N CYS A 284 7.38 4.95 -16.51
CA CYS A 284 6.59 4.74 -15.29
C CYS A 284 5.37 3.86 -15.52
N TYR A 285 5.01 3.05 -14.52
CA TYR A 285 3.75 2.32 -14.49
C TYR A 285 2.93 2.77 -13.27
N LEU A 286 1.78 3.38 -13.53
CA LEU A 286 0.84 3.86 -12.51
C LEU A 286 -0.09 2.72 -12.10
N LEU A 287 -0.11 2.38 -10.83
CA LEU A 287 -0.80 1.20 -10.33
C LEU A 287 -1.73 1.56 -9.15
N SER A 288 -2.98 1.14 -9.21
CA SER A 288 -3.75 1.09 -7.99
C SER A 288 -3.31 -0.12 -7.16
N THR A 289 -3.13 0.06 -5.83
CA THR A 289 -2.66 -1.01 -4.93
C THR A 289 -3.52 -2.27 -5.02
N ARG A 290 -4.84 -2.09 -5.19
CA ARG A 290 -5.78 -3.22 -5.36
C ARG A 290 -5.61 -3.95 -6.69
N ALA A 291 -5.39 -3.24 -7.78
CA ALA A 291 -5.17 -3.85 -9.09
C ALA A 291 -3.76 -4.46 -9.21
N GLY A 292 -2.76 -3.82 -8.59
CA GLY A 292 -1.40 -4.35 -8.46
C GLY A 292 -1.34 -5.68 -7.71
N GLY A 293 -2.28 -5.95 -6.78
CA GLY A 293 -2.39 -7.23 -6.05
C GLY A 293 -2.74 -8.47 -6.90
N LEU A 294 -3.02 -8.33 -8.19
CA LEU A 294 -3.54 -9.41 -9.04
C LEU A 294 -2.47 -10.23 -9.81
N GLY A 295 -1.39 -10.64 -9.17
CA GLY A 295 -0.46 -11.62 -9.75
C GLY A 295 0.35 -11.15 -10.97
N ILE A 296 0.46 -9.84 -11.22
CA ILE A 296 1.22 -9.26 -12.33
C ILE A 296 2.74 -9.38 -12.11
N ASN A 297 3.49 -9.46 -13.19
CA ASN A 297 4.95 -9.52 -13.17
C ASN A 297 5.54 -8.27 -13.82
N LEU A 298 6.24 -7.44 -13.02
CA LEU A 298 6.80 -6.14 -13.42
C LEU A 298 8.30 -6.05 -13.08
N ILE A 299 9.05 -7.09 -13.46
CA ILE A 299 10.49 -7.23 -13.15
C ILE A 299 11.39 -6.23 -13.90
N ALA A 300 10.88 -5.57 -14.92
CA ALA A 300 11.64 -4.52 -15.62
C ALA A 300 11.89 -3.29 -14.75
N ALA A 301 11.06 -3.06 -13.74
CA ALA A 301 11.25 -1.97 -12.78
C ALA A 301 12.35 -2.30 -11.77
N ASP A 302 13.08 -1.28 -11.37
CA ASP A 302 14.06 -1.30 -10.28
C ASP A 302 13.72 -0.30 -9.16
N THR A 303 12.67 0.48 -9.35
CA THR A 303 12.25 1.49 -8.40
C THR A 303 10.74 1.44 -8.16
N ILE A 304 10.36 1.51 -6.89
CA ILE A 304 8.96 1.54 -6.46
C ILE A 304 8.71 2.83 -5.68
N VAL A 305 7.63 3.53 -5.99
CA VAL A 305 7.14 4.68 -5.22
C VAL A 305 5.78 4.35 -4.65
N ILE A 306 5.68 4.27 -3.33
CA ILE A 306 4.41 4.14 -2.61
C ILE A 306 3.98 5.56 -2.21
N PHE A 307 3.00 6.10 -2.95
CA PHE A 307 2.55 7.46 -2.75
C PHE A 307 1.69 7.62 -1.49
N ASP A 308 0.80 6.65 -1.25
CA ASP A 308 -0.01 6.53 -0.04
C ASP A 308 -0.07 5.07 0.44
N SER A 309 0.28 4.85 1.70
CA SER A 309 0.32 3.52 2.31
C SER A 309 -1.08 2.99 2.65
N ASP A 310 -1.24 1.66 2.62
CA ASP A 310 -2.45 1.00 3.12
C ASP A 310 -2.39 0.88 4.64
N TRP A 311 -3.56 0.78 5.30
CA TRP A 311 -3.65 0.41 6.71
C TRP A 311 -3.08 -0.99 6.98
N ASN A 312 -3.23 -1.89 6.01
CA ASN A 312 -2.70 -3.23 6.09
C ASN A 312 -1.32 -3.30 5.39
N PRO A 313 -0.21 -3.45 6.14
CA PRO A 313 1.15 -3.48 5.58
C PRO A 313 1.36 -4.62 4.58
N HIS A 314 0.59 -5.69 4.69
CA HIS A 314 0.68 -6.81 3.75
C HIS A 314 0.26 -6.45 2.32
N VAL A 315 -0.63 -5.47 2.16
CA VAL A 315 -1.06 -4.99 0.83
C VAL A 315 0.10 -4.28 0.14
N ASP A 316 0.81 -3.41 0.86
CA ASP A 316 1.99 -2.73 0.34
C ASP A 316 3.11 -3.74 0.05
N SER A 317 3.34 -4.72 0.93
CA SER A 317 4.32 -5.79 0.72
C SER A 317 4.00 -6.61 -0.54
N GLN A 318 2.74 -6.97 -0.77
CA GLN A 318 2.32 -7.64 -1.99
C GLN A 318 2.56 -6.80 -3.25
N ALA A 319 2.35 -5.48 -3.16
CA ALA A 319 2.64 -4.56 -4.27
C ALA A 319 4.14 -4.52 -4.58
N MET A 320 5.00 -4.46 -3.55
CA MET A 320 6.46 -4.51 -3.72
C MET A 320 6.93 -5.84 -4.33
N ASP A 321 6.30 -6.95 -3.98
CA ASP A 321 6.62 -8.29 -4.47
C ASP A 321 6.30 -8.49 -5.97
N ARG A 322 5.65 -7.55 -6.62
CA ARG A 322 5.45 -7.55 -8.10
C ARG A 322 6.73 -7.19 -8.86
N CYS A 323 7.60 -6.41 -8.23
CA CYS A 323 8.90 -6.01 -8.74
C CYS A 323 10.03 -6.86 -8.17
N HIS A 324 10.04 -7.05 -6.83
CA HIS A 324 11.05 -7.84 -6.14
C HIS A 324 10.68 -9.33 -6.14
N ARG A 325 10.90 -9.97 -7.27
CA ARG A 325 10.50 -11.36 -7.57
C ARG A 325 11.61 -12.13 -8.26
N ILE A 326 11.47 -13.47 -8.33
CA ILE A 326 12.36 -14.35 -9.12
C ILE A 326 12.48 -13.82 -10.55
N GLY A 327 13.72 -13.61 -11.00
CA GLY A 327 14.03 -13.00 -12.30
C GLY A 327 14.45 -11.53 -12.22
N GLN A 328 14.33 -10.87 -11.07
CA GLN A 328 14.88 -9.54 -10.86
C GLN A 328 16.42 -9.60 -10.83
N LYS A 329 17.06 -8.73 -11.60
CA LYS A 329 18.53 -8.66 -11.73
C LYS A 329 19.14 -7.42 -11.09
N LYS A 330 18.31 -6.42 -10.79
CA LYS A 330 18.74 -5.14 -10.22
C LYS A 330 18.31 -5.00 -8.76
N PRO A 331 19.08 -4.32 -7.92
CA PRO A 331 18.61 -3.91 -6.60
C PRO A 331 17.32 -3.10 -6.71
N VAL A 332 16.38 -3.37 -5.84
CA VAL A 332 15.07 -2.68 -5.85
C VAL A 332 15.04 -1.62 -4.77
N MET A 333 14.84 -0.38 -5.19
CA MET A 333 14.65 0.76 -4.28
C MET A 333 13.17 1.04 -4.10
N VAL A 334 12.71 1.12 -2.86
CA VAL A 334 11.34 1.46 -2.50
C VAL A 334 11.32 2.81 -1.79
N TYR A 335 10.62 3.77 -2.35
CA TYR A 335 10.40 5.08 -1.74
C TYR A 335 8.97 5.18 -1.25
N ARG A 336 8.79 5.37 0.06
CA ARG A 336 7.50 5.57 0.67
C ARG A 336 7.33 7.04 1.02
N LEU A 337 6.31 7.71 0.47
CA LEU A 337 6.06 9.11 0.71
C LEU A 337 5.10 9.29 1.89
N LEU A 338 5.49 10.07 2.88
CA LEU A 338 4.67 10.41 4.04
C LEU A 338 4.59 11.92 4.21
N THR A 339 3.43 12.39 4.66
CA THR A 339 3.26 13.80 5.03
C THR A 339 3.61 13.99 6.51
N SER A 340 4.54 14.90 6.80
CA SER A 340 4.95 15.23 8.17
C SER A 340 3.77 15.76 8.99
N CYS A 341 3.77 15.50 10.30
CA CYS A 341 2.75 15.97 11.26
C CYS A 341 1.31 15.65 10.81
N SER A 342 1.07 14.44 10.31
CA SER A 342 -0.22 14.05 9.77
C SER A 342 -0.67 12.67 10.26
N VAL A 343 -1.91 12.33 9.93
CA VAL A 343 -2.48 11.00 10.18
C VAL A 343 -1.66 9.86 9.56
N GLU A 344 -0.88 10.14 8.52
CA GLU A 344 -0.06 9.12 7.85
C GLU A 344 1.10 8.63 8.72
N ILE A 345 1.63 9.49 9.61
CA ILE A 345 2.65 9.08 10.59
C ILE A 345 2.05 8.06 11.55
N SER A 346 0.90 8.36 12.15
CA SER A 346 0.23 7.42 13.06
C SER A 346 -0.15 6.09 12.37
N MET A 347 -0.43 6.13 11.06
CA MET A 347 -0.62 4.91 10.27
C MET A 347 0.68 4.12 10.15
N MET A 348 1.78 4.80 9.84
CA MET A 348 3.09 4.17 9.66
C MET A 348 3.62 3.58 10.97
N GLU A 349 3.49 4.28 12.09
CA GLU A 349 3.86 3.80 13.43
C GLU A 349 3.14 2.49 13.78
N ARG A 350 1.85 2.40 13.46
CA ARG A 350 1.08 1.15 13.63
C ARG A 350 1.58 0.04 12.71
N GLN A 351 1.97 0.37 11.48
CA GLN A 351 2.54 -0.62 10.55
C GLN A 351 3.89 -1.14 11.02
N ILE A 352 4.76 -0.29 11.57
CA ILE A 352 6.09 -0.66 12.06
C ILE A 352 5.99 -1.67 13.20
N ARG A 353 4.99 -1.58 14.08
CA ARG A 353 4.74 -2.58 15.14
C ARG A 353 4.46 -3.98 14.58
N PHE A 354 3.97 -4.09 13.35
CA PHE A 354 3.65 -5.37 12.70
C PHE A 354 4.73 -5.87 11.73
N VAL A 355 5.63 -5.00 11.26
CA VAL A 355 6.69 -5.34 10.31
C VAL A 355 7.94 -4.55 10.69
N PRO A 356 9.04 -5.20 11.09
CA PRO A 356 10.29 -4.50 11.38
C PRO A 356 10.81 -3.84 10.08
N VAL A 357 10.73 -2.52 10.04
CA VAL A 357 11.29 -1.67 8.98
C VAL A 357 12.53 -0.99 9.55
N THR A 358 13.65 -1.07 8.85
CA THR A 358 14.90 -0.40 9.28
C THR A 358 14.78 1.10 9.00
N VAL A 359 14.77 1.94 10.03
CA VAL A 359 14.78 3.41 9.95
C VAL A 359 16.21 3.89 10.25
N THR A 360 16.80 4.69 9.36
CA THR A 360 18.04 5.42 9.68
C THR A 360 17.68 6.88 9.98
N ASP A 361 18.09 7.36 11.13
CA ASP A 361 17.95 8.75 11.51
C ASP A 361 18.80 9.65 10.61
N CYS A 362 18.22 10.76 10.20
CA CYS A 362 18.91 11.84 9.54
C CYS A 362 19.11 12.94 10.59
N ASP A 363 20.36 13.30 10.85
CA ASP A 363 20.71 14.50 11.59
C ASP A 363 20.28 15.73 10.78
N CYS A 364 19.04 16.12 10.93
CA CYS A 364 18.55 17.41 10.46
C CYS A 364 18.31 18.28 11.68
N ASP A 365 19.15 19.27 11.91
CA ASP A 365 18.88 20.42 12.78
C ASP A 365 17.69 21.21 12.19
N CYS A 366 16.48 20.65 12.32
CA CYS A 366 15.24 21.36 12.09
C CYS A 366 14.63 21.60 13.47
N ASP A 367 14.57 22.85 13.92
CA ASP A 367 13.76 23.29 15.04
C ASP A 367 12.27 23.00 14.77
N CYS A 368 11.91 21.73 14.77
CA CYS A 368 10.54 21.27 14.88
C CYS A 368 10.37 20.78 16.32
N ASP A 369 9.70 21.57 17.12
CA ASP A 369 9.31 21.26 18.50
C ASP A 369 8.35 20.03 18.51
N CYS A 370 8.89 18.86 18.22
CA CYS A 370 8.24 17.56 18.33
C CYS A 370 8.86 16.81 19.51
N GLY A 371 8.66 17.39 20.71
CA GLY A 371 9.05 16.73 21.95
C GLY A 371 8.27 15.43 22.17
N ARG A 372 8.80 14.32 21.72
CA ARG A 372 8.59 12.97 22.25
C ARG A 372 9.83 12.13 21.93
N GLU A 373 10.60 11.91 22.98
CA GLU A 373 11.60 10.84 23.04
C GLU A 373 10.89 9.51 22.81
N ILE A 374 11.29 8.79 21.77
CA ILE A 374 10.90 7.39 21.56
C ILE A 374 12.06 6.57 22.12
N GLU A 375 11.98 6.22 23.40
CA GLU A 375 12.79 5.16 23.97
C GLU A 375 12.29 3.81 23.44
N GLY A 376 13.11 3.16 22.63
CA GLY A 376 12.87 1.80 22.13
C GLY A 376 13.68 1.54 20.87
N GLU A 377 14.54 0.56 20.89
CA GLU A 377 15.36 0.10 19.77
C GLU A 377 14.46 -0.25 18.57
N CYS A 378 14.32 0.67 17.63
CA CYS A 378 13.57 0.46 16.41
C CYS A 378 14.52 0.59 15.20
N PRO A 379 14.83 -0.50 14.48
CA PRO A 379 15.72 -0.43 13.34
C PRO A 379 14.94 0.06 12.10
N VAL A 380 14.79 1.36 11.95
CA VAL A 380 14.31 1.99 10.71
C VAL A 380 15.40 2.91 10.19
N VAL A 381 15.94 2.59 9.02
CA VAL A 381 16.98 3.42 8.39
C VAL A 381 16.33 4.54 7.61
N LEU A 382 16.41 5.78 8.12
CA LEU A 382 16.08 7.00 7.38
C LEU A 382 17.33 7.45 6.64
N TYR A 383 17.39 7.26 5.33
CA TYR A 383 18.41 7.86 4.49
C TYR A 383 17.77 9.05 3.76
N LEU A 384 18.06 10.27 4.20
CA LEU A 384 17.94 11.45 3.35
C LEU A 384 19.31 11.65 2.71
N PRO A 385 19.47 11.49 1.40
CA PRO A 385 20.67 11.98 0.76
C PRO A 385 20.70 13.51 0.96
N PRO A 386 21.87 14.13 1.23
CA PRO A 386 21.99 15.53 1.63
C PRO A 386 21.45 16.57 0.63
N PHE A 387 20.90 16.11 -0.51
CA PHE A 387 20.32 16.95 -1.56
C PHE A 387 18.79 17.00 -1.60
N LEU A 388 18.07 16.36 -0.67
CA LEU A 388 16.61 16.36 -0.63
C LEU A 388 16.03 17.11 0.59
N CYS A 389 16.87 17.77 1.39
CA CYS A 389 16.42 18.59 2.48
C CYS A 389 15.61 19.79 1.94
N CYS A 390 14.34 19.86 2.35
CA CYS A 390 13.45 20.97 2.02
C CYS A 390 13.99 22.26 2.66
N THR A 391 14.12 23.30 1.86
CA THR A 391 14.25 24.71 2.27
C THR A 391 15.55 25.16 2.92
N CYS A 392 16.70 24.94 2.28
CA CYS A 392 17.82 25.85 2.46
C CYS A 392 18.38 26.21 1.08
N ASP A 393 18.03 27.37 0.58
CA ASP A 393 18.80 28.07 -0.42
C ASP A 393 20.13 28.49 0.26
N VAL A 394 21.13 27.65 0.15
CA VAL A 394 22.51 28.03 0.51
C VAL A 394 23.34 28.03 -0.78
N PRO A 395 23.97 29.14 -1.15
CA PRO A 395 24.79 29.24 -2.37
C PRO A 395 26.00 28.35 -2.27
N LEU A 396 26.22 27.52 -3.29
CA LEU A 396 27.42 26.71 -3.45
C LEU A 396 28.62 27.62 -3.75
N SER A 397 29.47 27.89 -2.75
CA SER A 397 30.85 28.31 -2.95
C SER A 397 31.74 27.50 -2.01
N GLY A 398 32.47 26.56 -2.56
CA GLY A 398 33.46 25.78 -1.80
C GLY A 398 34.00 24.61 -2.60
N SER A 399 35.15 24.86 -3.26
CA SER A 399 35.94 23.90 -4.02
C SER A 399 36.32 22.68 -3.21
N ILE A 400 36.11 21.51 -3.79
CA ILE A 400 36.63 20.23 -3.30
C ILE A 400 38.06 20.05 -3.81
N ARG A 401 38.96 19.83 -2.88
CA ARG A 401 40.17 19.05 -3.10
C ARG A 401 39.96 17.64 -2.54
#